data_6905867e7549de404ca5daa769b7c2f3
#
_entry.id   6905867e7549de404ca5daa769b7c2f3
#
_cell.length_a   1.000
_cell.length_b   1.000
_cell.length_c   1.000
_cell.angle_alpha   90.00
_cell.angle_beta   90.00
_cell.angle_gamma   90.00
#
_symmetry.space_group_name_H-M   'P 1'
#
loop_
_entity.id
_entity.type
_entity.pdbx_description
1 polymer ?
#
loop_
_entity_poly.entity_id
_entity_poly.type
_entity_poly.pdbx_seq_one_letter_code
_entity_poly.pdbx_strand_id
1 'polypeptide(L)'
;MKLCKSCKAPIDDDVKFCKSCGAPVSEENITEQQSSAALESQAHPQPEQHSQQAETKKTKIVAFMKKPIFIIGLLLLIGGGVTAAILLNKSPKELYLLSEYNSIKESMAGFEDTYGDALKFQEQTLEKPSQTELKISGGFTQESAVGDPDYDMFQELLSSSSFEAKVQQDPTKEQAHYELALNIENEKAIDAELYQSKNQLGFRVPALYDKFLYFNHDQFGELMRKMDPYYTGPEKLELSNLELRDLKLTEEESEYLSDRYTGYLLDELKDENFELKKDVNYEFKGEEMKLRSVTLSLNEKEVKALLNGFMDQLIKDDKLHNILIKRLEIVADAAAVAEETEPFDKKEMKEEMVDSLKEMKEDLSDFSFPEGFKSTLLIDKDEQIVDRDTKFAVAMDGEQANATFTSKNVPYQDDKEWNEWKIEVSPKEEGPGNKLALQYTNDVQKQKEDRTEDMQVKMMLEEYGEPEELLFKMKSEFKGGDGKQEINREFGFESDSPELVDLTGFKGEIKQVSDVNLKKEYSEDKITVMIDIDDEYDPVSLTFNLETKTTLKDKLKFPDLTADSTSMNVVEASEDELATIMEEISMGIFELGTQYGLIPEQDYYYEDDMYYETDDTSGYDYFD
;
A
#
# COMPACT_ATOMS: atom_id res chain seq x y z
N MET A 1 -22.05 -33.77 16.67
CA MET A 1 -22.24 -32.40 17.16
C MET A 1 -21.63 -31.49 16.11
N LYS A 2 -22.43 -30.65 15.47
CA LYS A 2 -21.92 -29.73 14.43
C LYS A 2 -21.30 -28.52 15.07
N LEU A 3 -20.18 -28.06 14.54
CA LEU A 3 -19.47 -26.88 15.03
C LEU A 3 -19.43 -25.80 13.96
N CYS A 4 -19.58 -24.54 14.34
CA CYS A 4 -19.42 -23.39 13.47
C CYS A 4 -17.95 -23.28 13.01
N LYS A 5 -17.71 -23.19 11.70
CA LYS A 5 -16.35 -22.99 11.18
C LYS A 5 -15.73 -21.66 11.60
N SER A 6 -16.57 -20.63 11.75
CA SER A 6 -16.09 -19.29 12.09
C SER A 6 -15.68 -19.14 13.56
N CYS A 7 -16.50 -19.64 14.50
CA CYS A 7 -16.23 -19.43 15.94
C CYS A 7 -16.08 -20.71 16.76
N LYS A 8 -16.14 -21.91 16.12
CA LYS A 8 -16.03 -23.24 16.74
C LYS A 8 -17.10 -23.56 17.81
N ALA A 9 -18.12 -22.72 17.97
CA ALA A 9 -19.22 -22.97 18.90
C ALA A 9 -20.14 -24.08 18.37
N PRO A 10 -20.78 -24.88 19.26
CA PRO A 10 -21.72 -25.92 18.87
C PRO A 10 -22.97 -25.31 18.21
N ILE A 11 -23.45 -25.98 17.14
CA ILE A 11 -24.62 -25.58 16.37
C ILE A 11 -25.72 -26.62 16.51
N ASP A 12 -26.97 -26.18 16.78
CA ASP A 12 -28.17 -27.00 16.75
C ASP A 12 -28.56 -27.34 15.30
N ASP A 13 -29.16 -28.51 15.06
CA ASP A 13 -29.39 -29.03 13.71
C ASP A 13 -30.37 -28.21 12.85
N ASP A 14 -31.21 -27.37 13.48
CA ASP A 14 -32.30 -26.65 12.79
C ASP A 14 -32.11 -25.12 12.70
N VAL A 15 -30.91 -24.59 13.00
CA VAL A 15 -30.66 -23.14 13.00
C VAL A 15 -30.06 -22.66 11.69
N LYS A 16 -30.55 -21.50 11.20
CA LYS A 16 -30.02 -20.86 9.98
C LYS A 16 -28.77 -19.98 10.23
N PHE A 17 -28.54 -19.60 11.46
CA PHE A 17 -27.40 -18.77 11.86
C PHE A 17 -26.80 -19.28 13.17
N CYS A 18 -25.48 -19.19 13.31
CA CYS A 18 -24.80 -19.50 14.55
C CYS A 18 -25.18 -18.50 15.66
N LYS A 19 -25.70 -19.00 16.78
CA LYS A 19 -26.14 -18.14 17.90
C LYS A 19 -25.00 -17.37 18.60
N SER A 20 -23.75 -17.82 18.40
CA SER A 20 -22.57 -17.22 19.06
C SER A 20 -21.87 -16.14 18.21
N CYS A 21 -21.92 -16.23 16.86
CA CYS A 21 -21.21 -15.29 15.99
C CYS A 21 -22.03 -14.76 14.82
N GLY A 22 -23.33 -15.13 14.71
CA GLY A 22 -24.20 -14.66 13.62
C GLY A 22 -23.92 -15.25 12.23
N ALA A 23 -22.86 -16.05 12.04
CA ALA A 23 -22.53 -16.62 10.73
C ALA A 23 -23.63 -17.55 10.21
N PRO A 24 -23.98 -17.49 8.90
CA PRO A 24 -25.01 -18.36 8.33
C PRO A 24 -24.57 -19.84 8.36
N VAL A 25 -25.51 -20.73 8.71
CA VAL A 25 -25.30 -22.18 8.77
C VAL A 25 -25.65 -22.76 7.39
N SER A 26 -24.66 -22.92 6.53
CA SER A 26 -24.75 -23.67 5.26
C SER A 26 -23.92 -24.96 5.37
N GLU A 27 -24.14 -25.93 4.48
CA GLU A 27 -23.37 -27.18 4.49
C GLU A 27 -21.85 -26.95 4.39
N GLU A 28 -21.43 -25.89 3.75
CA GLU A 28 -20.02 -25.49 3.63
C GLU A 28 -19.44 -24.93 4.94
N ASN A 29 -20.27 -24.47 5.88
CA ASN A 29 -19.86 -23.84 7.14
C ASN A 29 -19.96 -24.75 8.38
N ILE A 30 -20.05 -26.06 8.19
CA ILE A 30 -20.16 -27.06 9.27
C ILE A 30 -18.94 -27.98 9.26
N THR A 31 -18.39 -28.23 10.45
CA THR A 31 -17.34 -29.25 10.66
C THR A 31 -17.90 -30.34 11.57
N GLU A 32 -17.95 -31.58 11.09
CA GLU A 32 -18.34 -32.73 11.92
C GLU A 32 -17.14 -33.27 12.72
N GLN A 33 -17.30 -33.42 14.02
CA GLN A 33 -16.33 -34.04 14.89
C GLN A 33 -16.54 -35.55 14.83
N GLN A 34 -15.69 -36.27 14.12
CA GLN A 34 -15.68 -37.74 14.16
C GLN A 34 -15.16 -38.24 15.51
N SER A 35 -16.04 -38.84 16.26
CA SER A 35 -15.66 -39.61 17.44
C SER A 35 -15.10 -40.96 17.00
N SER A 36 -13.84 -41.22 17.33
CA SER A 36 -13.17 -42.52 17.15
C SER A 36 -13.81 -43.63 18.03
N ALA A 37 -14.46 -44.57 17.39
CA ALA A 37 -14.67 -45.92 17.97
C ALA A 37 -14.43 -46.94 16.85
N ALA A 38 -13.55 -47.89 17.14
CA ALA A 38 -13.04 -48.91 16.26
C ALA A 38 -14.09 -49.88 15.75
N LEU A 39 -13.95 -50.32 14.51
CA LEU A 39 -14.23 -51.69 14.08
C LEU A 39 -13.49 -52.00 12.77
N GLU A 40 -12.73 -53.08 12.81
CA GLU A 40 -12.03 -53.71 11.70
C GLU A 40 -12.99 -54.15 10.58
N SER A 41 -12.67 -54.01 9.30
CA SER A 41 -12.54 -55.09 8.35
C SER A 41 -12.49 -54.65 6.88
N GLN A 42 -11.55 -55.19 6.15
CA GLN A 42 -11.46 -55.53 4.72
C GLN A 42 -10.93 -54.51 3.72
N ALA A 43 -9.83 -54.90 3.17
CA ALA A 43 -9.02 -54.29 2.13
C ALA A 43 -9.68 -54.26 0.76
N HIS A 44 -9.55 -53.11 0.09
CA HIS A 44 -9.44 -53.02 -1.37
C HIS A 44 -8.44 -51.88 -1.73
N PRO A 45 -7.64 -52.02 -2.79
CA PRO A 45 -6.42 -51.26 -2.98
C PRO A 45 -6.70 -49.82 -3.42
N GLN A 46 -6.10 -48.86 -2.70
CA GLN A 46 -6.03 -47.44 -3.07
C GLN A 46 -4.94 -47.18 -4.13
N PRO A 47 -5.21 -46.33 -5.10
CA PRO A 47 -4.17 -45.63 -5.85
C PRO A 47 -3.99 -44.24 -5.25
N GLU A 48 -3.26 -44.11 -4.17
CA GLU A 48 -2.91 -42.82 -3.59
C GLU A 48 -1.45 -42.84 -3.14
N GLN A 49 -0.54 -42.36 -3.99
CA GLN A 49 0.80 -41.96 -3.56
C GLN A 49 1.48 -40.92 -4.50
N HIS A 50 0.78 -40.27 -5.44
CA HIS A 50 1.44 -39.31 -6.30
C HIS A 50 1.16 -37.82 -6.01
N SER A 51 0.09 -37.46 -5.25
CA SER A 51 -0.24 -36.06 -5.00
C SER A 51 0.52 -35.40 -3.83
N GLN A 52 0.88 -36.15 -2.79
CA GLN A 52 1.58 -35.55 -1.63
C GLN A 52 3.06 -35.24 -1.86
N GLN A 53 3.73 -35.96 -2.81
CA GLN A 53 5.11 -35.62 -3.17
C GLN A 53 5.23 -34.41 -4.08
N ALA A 54 4.20 -34.10 -4.87
CA ALA A 54 4.16 -32.92 -5.73
C ALA A 54 3.89 -31.64 -4.93
N GLU A 55 2.97 -31.67 -3.95
CA GLU A 55 2.70 -30.53 -3.08
C GLU A 55 3.89 -30.15 -2.19
N THR A 56 4.61 -31.12 -1.63
CA THR A 56 5.81 -30.84 -0.83
C THR A 56 6.97 -30.32 -1.68
N LYS A 57 7.07 -30.70 -2.96
CA LYS A 57 8.08 -30.14 -3.87
C LYS A 57 7.71 -28.72 -4.31
N LYS A 58 6.44 -28.45 -4.68
CA LYS A 58 5.97 -27.08 -5.04
C LYS A 58 6.20 -26.10 -3.88
N THR A 59 5.88 -26.46 -2.66
CA THR A 59 6.07 -25.61 -1.47
C THR A 59 7.55 -25.34 -1.19
N LYS A 60 8.43 -26.32 -1.41
CA LYS A 60 9.88 -26.16 -1.23
C LYS A 60 10.52 -25.29 -2.30
N ILE A 61 10.12 -25.42 -3.57
CA ILE A 61 10.65 -24.61 -4.67
C ILE A 61 10.21 -23.14 -4.54
N VAL A 62 8.94 -22.88 -4.21
CA VAL A 62 8.44 -21.51 -3.97
C VAL A 62 9.10 -20.89 -2.73
N ALA A 63 9.35 -21.66 -1.66
CA ALA A 63 10.11 -21.19 -0.51
C ALA A 63 11.59 -20.95 -0.84
N PHE A 64 12.18 -21.82 -1.67
CA PHE A 64 13.54 -21.64 -2.19
C PHE A 64 13.66 -20.38 -3.05
N MET A 65 12.67 -20.05 -3.90
CA MET A 65 12.70 -18.85 -4.75
C MET A 65 12.48 -17.54 -3.97
N LYS A 66 11.79 -17.56 -2.83
CA LYS A 66 11.60 -16.35 -2.00
C LYS A 66 12.87 -15.90 -1.28
N LYS A 67 13.70 -16.82 -0.81
CA LYS A 67 14.95 -16.50 -0.09
C LYS A 67 16.03 -15.89 -1.00
N PRO A 68 16.30 -16.41 -2.23
CA PRO A 68 17.25 -15.76 -3.15
C PRO A 68 16.84 -14.36 -3.61
N ILE A 69 15.56 -14.07 -3.78
CA ILE A 69 15.08 -12.71 -4.12
C ILE A 69 15.52 -11.69 -3.06
N PHE A 70 15.49 -12.05 -1.79
CA PHE A 70 16.01 -11.21 -0.72
C PHE A 70 17.52 -11.00 -0.84
N ILE A 71 18.29 -12.06 -1.14
CA ILE A 71 19.74 -11.98 -1.36
C ILE A 71 20.06 -11.12 -2.60
N ILE A 72 19.28 -11.24 -3.66
CA ILE A 72 19.36 -10.38 -4.84
C ILE A 72 19.10 -8.92 -4.44
N GLY A 73 18.06 -8.65 -3.68
CA GLY A 73 17.74 -7.32 -3.15
C GLY A 73 18.89 -6.75 -2.31
N LEU A 74 19.49 -7.57 -1.45
CA LEU A 74 20.64 -7.19 -0.65
C LEU A 74 21.89 -6.87 -1.50
N LEU A 75 22.16 -7.69 -2.53
CA LEU A 75 23.27 -7.46 -3.46
C LEU A 75 23.05 -6.23 -4.34
N LEU A 76 21.78 -5.90 -4.68
CA LEU A 76 21.44 -4.68 -5.40
C LEU A 76 21.53 -3.42 -4.51
N LEU A 77 21.20 -3.53 -3.20
CA LEU A 77 21.40 -2.46 -2.24
C LEU A 77 22.89 -2.15 -2.01
N ILE A 78 23.77 -3.12 -2.19
CA ILE A 78 25.22 -2.97 -2.13
C ILE A 78 25.73 -1.97 -3.20
N GLY A 79 25.07 -1.83 -4.34
CA GLY A 79 25.42 -0.88 -5.38
C GLY A 79 25.10 0.59 -5.06
N GLY A 80 24.18 0.85 -4.13
CA GLY A 80 23.51 2.16 -4.01
C GLY A 80 24.09 3.23 -3.10
N GLY A 81 25.12 2.95 -2.34
CA GLY A 81 25.48 3.84 -1.22
C GLY A 81 26.88 4.48 -1.24
N VAL A 82 27.35 5.07 -2.33
CA VAL A 82 28.67 5.72 -2.36
C VAL A 82 28.56 7.23 -2.25
N THR A 83 29.10 7.83 -1.19
CA THR A 83 29.21 9.27 -1.06
C THR A 83 30.37 9.85 -1.89
N ALA A 84 30.25 11.13 -2.28
CA ALA A 84 31.09 11.86 -3.23
C ALA A 84 32.58 12.08 -2.87
N ALA A 85 33.16 11.35 -1.92
CA ALA A 85 34.53 11.57 -1.43
C ALA A 85 35.65 11.03 -2.36
N ILE A 86 35.33 10.41 -3.51
CA ILE A 86 36.29 9.69 -4.36
C ILE A 86 36.54 10.48 -5.66
N LEU A 87 37.48 11.42 -5.70
CA LEU A 87 37.53 12.37 -6.79
C LEU A 87 38.80 12.50 -7.63
N LEU A 88 39.94 11.82 -7.39
CA LEU A 88 41.16 12.23 -8.11
C LEU A 88 41.99 11.16 -8.86
N ASN A 89 41.82 9.87 -8.63
CA ASN A 89 42.53 8.84 -9.40
C ASN A 89 41.76 7.53 -9.35
N LYS A 90 40.71 7.41 -10.21
CA LYS A 90 39.72 6.35 -10.14
C LYS A 90 40.32 4.97 -10.41
N SER A 91 40.54 4.18 -9.37
CA SER A 91 40.79 2.74 -9.48
C SER A 91 39.58 2.02 -10.10
N PRO A 92 39.74 0.79 -10.63
CA PRO A 92 38.58 0.03 -11.13
C PRO A 92 37.47 -0.15 -10.10
N LYS A 93 37.81 -0.32 -8.81
CA LYS A 93 36.86 -0.38 -7.68
C LYS A 93 36.08 0.93 -7.54
N GLU A 94 36.79 2.06 -7.49
CA GLU A 94 36.16 3.38 -7.36
C GLU A 94 35.27 3.70 -8.56
N LEU A 95 35.68 3.32 -9.77
CA LEU A 95 34.86 3.46 -10.97
C LEU A 95 33.56 2.64 -10.89
N TYR A 96 33.65 1.38 -10.45
CA TYR A 96 32.48 0.52 -10.29
C TYR A 96 31.47 1.14 -9.31
N LEU A 97 31.93 1.46 -8.10
CA LEU A 97 31.07 2.00 -7.05
C LEU A 97 30.51 3.38 -7.39
N LEU A 98 31.29 4.24 -8.06
CA LEU A 98 30.83 5.55 -8.52
C LEU A 98 29.75 5.41 -9.61
N SER A 99 29.88 4.45 -10.51
CA SER A 99 28.88 4.23 -11.56
C SER A 99 27.57 3.71 -11.00
N GLU A 100 27.62 2.85 -9.96
CA GLU A 100 26.43 2.42 -9.21
C GLU A 100 25.74 3.62 -8.53
N TYR A 101 26.49 4.46 -7.85
CA TYR A 101 25.96 5.67 -7.24
C TYR A 101 25.33 6.63 -8.26
N ASN A 102 26.01 6.87 -9.37
CA ASN A 102 25.53 7.76 -10.43
C ASN A 102 24.22 7.25 -11.03
N SER A 103 24.10 5.95 -11.25
CA SER A 103 22.86 5.32 -11.78
C SER A 103 21.65 5.55 -10.86
N ILE A 104 21.84 5.41 -9.54
CA ILE A 104 20.77 5.69 -8.58
C ILE A 104 20.43 7.18 -8.53
N LYS A 105 21.46 8.02 -8.50
CA LYS A 105 21.28 9.47 -8.49
C LYS A 105 20.51 9.95 -9.73
N GLU A 106 20.80 9.39 -10.89
CA GLU A 106 20.10 9.72 -12.14
C GLU A 106 18.62 9.28 -12.09
N SER A 107 18.37 8.08 -11.60
CA SER A 107 16.99 7.59 -11.41
C SER A 107 16.20 8.48 -10.44
N MET A 108 16.83 8.94 -9.35
CA MET A 108 16.21 9.88 -8.41
C MET A 108 16.00 11.27 -9.05
N ALA A 109 16.96 11.77 -9.85
CA ALA A 109 16.83 13.04 -10.54
C ALA A 109 15.65 13.03 -11.54
N GLY A 110 15.45 11.95 -12.29
CA GLY A 110 14.29 11.80 -13.19
C GLY A 110 12.96 11.85 -12.46
N PHE A 111 12.89 11.29 -11.25
CA PHE A 111 11.72 11.40 -10.39
C PHE A 111 11.55 12.82 -9.85
N GLU A 112 12.63 13.47 -9.41
CA GLU A 112 12.61 14.86 -8.92
C GLU A 112 12.23 15.85 -10.03
N ASP A 113 12.69 15.67 -11.27
CA ASP A 113 12.31 16.47 -12.42
C ASP A 113 10.80 16.42 -12.71
N THR A 114 10.18 15.27 -12.44
CA THR A 114 8.73 15.10 -12.69
C THR A 114 7.88 15.59 -11.52
N TYR A 115 8.29 15.30 -10.27
CA TYR A 115 7.46 15.50 -9.08
C TYR A 115 8.07 16.45 -8.04
N GLY A 116 9.26 17.00 -8.29
CA GLY A 116 10.01 17.76 -7.29
C GLY A 116 9.29 18.98 -6.73
N ASP A 117 8.57 19.72 -7.56
CA ASP A 117 7.81 20.89 -7.09
C ASP A 117 6.61 20.47 -6.23
N ALA A 118 5.94 19.37 -6.58
CA ALA A 118 4.86 18.81 -5.78
C ALA A 118 5.37 18.31 -4.41
N LEU A 119 6.51 17.63 -4.38
CA LEU A 119 7.14 17.19 -3.15
C LEU A 119 7.57 18.36 -2.25
N LYS A 120 8.22 19.37 -2.82
CA LYS A 120 8.61 20.60 -2.10
C LYS A 120 7.39 21.35 -1.55
N PHE A 121 6.31 21.40 -2.32
CA PHE A 121 5.07 22.01 -1.85
C PHE A 121 4.46 21.21 -0.69
N GLN A 122 4.42 19.88 -0.79
CA GLN A 122 3.94 19.02 0.27
C GLN A 122 4.79 19.15 1.55
N GLU A 123 6.11 19.25 1.45
CA GLU A 123 6.97 19.55 2.60
C GLU A 123 6.56 20.87 3.29
N GLN A 124 6.23 21.90 2.52
CA GLN A 124 5.77 23.17 3.10
C GLN A 124 4.43 23.04 3.84
N THR A 125 3.53 22.15 3.42
CA THR A 125 2.27 21.91 4.13
C THR A 125 2.45 21.24 5.49
N LEU A 126 3.57 20.53 5.71
CA LEU A 126 3.93 19.95 7.00
C LEU A 126 4.49 20.99 7.99
N GLU A 127 4.88 22.16 7.52
CA GLU A 127 5.51 23.21 8.33
C GLU A 127 4.63 24.46 8.50
N LYS A 128 3.75 24.72 7.54
CA LYS A 128 2.94 25.94 7.47
C LYS A 128 1.45 25.62 7.56
N PRO A 129 0.65 26.57 8.08
CA PRO A 129 -0.80 26.44 8.00
C PRO A 129 -1.26 26.30 6.55
N SER A 130 -2.16 25.36 6.29
CA SER A 130 -2.69 25.07 4.95
C SER A 130 -4.19 24.79 4.96
N GLN A 131 -4.82 25.07 3.83
CA GLN A 131 -6.18 24.66 3.53
C GLN A 131 -6.17 23.80 2.27
N THR A 132 -6.72 22.60 2.38
CA THR A 132 -6.92 21.67 1.28
C THR A 132 -8.41 21.48 1.03
N GLU A 133 -8.82 21.64 -0.21
CA GLU A 133 -10.14 21.31 -0.73
C GLU A 133 -9.99 20.03 -1.58
N LEU A 134 -10.81 19.04 -1.30
CA LEU A 134 -10.84 17.75 -1.97
C LEU A 134 -12.25 17.51 -2.51
N LYS A 135 -12.36 17.04 -3.74
CA LYS A 135 -13.60 16.55 -4.31
C LYS A 135 -13.38 15.20 -4.96
N ILE A 136 -14.20 14.24 -4.59
CA ILE A 136 -14.22 12.89 -5.17
C ILE A 136 -15.58 12.69 -5.82
N SER A 137 -15.59 12.23 -7.06
CA SER A 137 -16.80 11.81 -7.77
C SER A 137 -16.46 10.65 -8.70
N GLY A 138 -17.47 9.98 -9.20
CA GLY A 138 -17.24 8.86 -10.10
C GLY A 138 -18.56 8.25 -10.55
N GLY A 139 -18.43 7.16 -11.30
CA GLY A 139 -19.57 6.41 -11.77
C GLY A 139 -19.12 5.06 -12.28
N PHE A 140 -20.06 4.18 -12.49
CA PHE A 140 -19.79 2.94 -13.19
C PHE A 140 -20.93 2.64 -14.16
N THR A 141 -20.62 1.91 -15.23
CA THR A 141 -21.61 1.39 -16.18
C THR A 141 -21.39 -0.10 -16.36
N GLN A 142 -22.49 -0.84 -16.42
CA GLN A 142 -22.50 -2.27 -16.66
C GLN A 142 -23.51 -2.53 -17.79
N GLU A 143 -23.05 -3.07 -18.92
CA GLU A 143 -23.84 -3.06 -20.14
C GLU A 143 -25.09 -3.95 -20.03
N SER A 144 -24.99 -5.10 -19.34
CA SER A 144 -26.12 -6.02 -19.14
C SER A 144 -27.23 -5.47 -18.25
N ALA A 145 -26.95 -4.50 -17.40
CA ALA A 145 -27.88 -3.94 -16.44
C ALA A 145 -28.60 -2.67 -16.98
N VAL A 146 -28.18 -2.14 -18.14
CA VAL A 146 -28.81 -0.95 -18.75
C VAL A 146 -30.28 -1.24 -19.11
N GLY A 147 -31.18 -0.38 -18.60
CA GLY A 147 -32.63 -0.51 -18.78
C GLY A 147 -33.32 -1.25 -17.62
N ASP A 148 -32.60 -1.71 -16.62
CA ASP A 148 -33.15 -2.09 -15.33
C ASP A 148 -33.41 -0.79 -14.52
N PRO A 149 -34.66 -0.50 -14.12
CA PRO A 149 -34.99 0.76 -13.44
C PRO A 149 -34.22 0.98 -12.13
N ASP A 150 -33.95 -0.08 -11.37
CA ASP A 150 -33.22 0.02 -10.09
C ASP A 150 -31.73 0.32 -10.36
N TYR A 151 -31.16 -0.29 -11.40
CA TYR A 151 -29.80 -0.01 -11.83
C TYR A 151 -29.64 1.40 -12.39
N ASP A 152 -30.55 1.81 -13.30
CA ASP A 152 -30.50 3.16 -13.89
C ASP A 152 -30.60 4.24 -12.81
N MET A 153 -31.49 4.04 -11.81
CA MET A 153 -31.59 4.95 -10.66
C MET A 153 -30.31 4.97 -9.82
N PHE A 154 -29.72 3.80 -9.53
CA PHE A 154 -28.47 3.73 -8.78
C PHE A 154 -27.30 4.37 -9.53
N GLN A 155 -27.21 4.15 -10.84
CA GLN A 155 -26.20 4.76 -11.70
C GLN A 155 -26.34 6.30 -11.73
N GLU A 156 -27.58 6.81 -11.87
CA GLU A 156 -27.85 8.24 -11.83
C GLU A 156 -27.46 8.83 -10.47
N LEU A 157 -27.85 8.18 -9.38
CA LEU A 157 -27.48 8.59 -8.03
C LEU A 157 -25.96 8.66 -7.85
N LEU A 158 -25.24 7.61 -8.24
CA LEU A 158 -23.78 7.56 -8.08
C LEU A 158 -23.08 8.61 -8.94
N SER A 159 -23.49 8.76 -10.22
CA SER A 159 -22.88 9.71 -11.14
C SER A 159 -23.15 11.17 -10.79
N SER A 160 -24.27 11.44 -10.12
CA SER A 160 -24.66 12.79 -9.65
C SER A 160 -24.13 13.09 -8.22
N SER A 161 -23.53 12.11 -7.56
CA SER A 161 -23.02 12.26 -6.20
C SER A 161 -21.55 12.68 -6.18
N SER A 162 -21.17 13.42 -5.14
CA SER A 162 -19.77 13.71 -4.85
C SER A 162 -19.52 13.80 -3.37
N PHE A 163 -18.31 13.38 -2.96
CA PHE A 163 -17.79 13.63 -1.64
C PHE A 163 -16.84 14.81 -1.68
N GLU A 164 -17.06 15.78 -0.82
CA GLU A 164 -16.21 16.96 -0.68
C GLU A 164 -15.62 17.02 0.72
N ALA A 165 -14.35 17.36 0.81
CA ALA A 165 -13.70 17.60 2.07
C ALA A 165 -12.92 18.92 2.00
N LYS A 166 -13.02 19.72 3.07
CA LYS A 166 -12.17 20.88 3.27
C LYS A 166 -11.41 20.68 4.58
N VAL A 167 -10.09 20.63 4.48
CA VAL A 167 -9.18 20.41 5.60
C VAL A 167 -8.38 21.67 5.84
N GLN A 168 -8.47 22.21 7.03
CA GLN A 168 -7.64 23.30 7.51
C GLN A 168 -6.72 22.75 8.60
N GLN A 169 -5.42 22.93 8.45
CA GLN A 169 -4.45 22.46 9.44
C GLN A 169 -3.40 23.53 9.75
N ASP A 170 -3.05 23.64 11.03
CA ASP A 170 -1.93 24.46 11.51
C ASP A 170 -0.99 23.55 12.32
N PRO A 171 0.05 22.97 11.67
CA PRO A 171 0.97 22.07 12.33
C PRO A 171 1.76 22.75 13.47
N THR A 172 1.92 24.08 13.41
CA THR A 172 2.63 24.82 14.47
C THR A 172 1.84 24.94 15.75
N LYS A 173 0.51 24.76 15.69
CA LYS A 173 -0.39 24.80 16.85
C LYS A 173 -1.03 23.45 17.16
N GLU A 174 -0.69 22.43 16.39
CA GLU A 174 -1.31 21.10 16.50
C GLU A 174 -2.86 21.19 16.42
N GLN A 175 -3.34 21.92 15.39
CA GLN A 175 -4.78 22.11 15.15
C GLN A 175 -5.16 21.68 13.75
N ALA A 176 -6.30 20.97 13.64
CA ALA A 176 -6.91 20.62 12.37
C ALA A 176 -8.43 20.73 12.44
N HIS A 177 -9.05 21.14 11.34
CA HIS A 177 -10.50 21.21 11.18
C HIS A 177 -10.86 20.60 9.82
N TYR A 178 -11.74 19.62 9.86
CA TYR A 178 -12.22 18.88 8.70
C TYR A 178 -13.70 19.21 8.51
N GLU A 179 -14.05 19.71 7.36
CA GLU A 179 -15.43 19.89 6.91
C GLU A 179 -15.66 18.84 5.80
N LEU A 180 -16.57 17.91 6.00
CA LEU A 180 -16.89 16.79 5.08
C LEU A 180 -18.32 16.99 4.59
N ALA A 181 -18.57 16.76 3.30
CA ALA A 181 -19.90 16.83 2.74
C ALA A 181 -20.13 15.70 1.72
N LEU A 182 -21.29 15.09 1.78
CA LEU A 182 -21.84 14.26 0.72
C LEU A 182 -22.86 15.08 -0.04
N ASN A 183 -22.66 15.23 -1.34
CA ASN A 183 -23.61 15.86 -2.23
C ASN A 183 -24.30 14.78 -3.06
N ILE A 184 -25.60 14.92 -3.25
CA ILE A 184 -26.44 14.08 -4.11
C ILE A 184 -27.18 15.02 -5.04
N GLU A 185 -27.21 14.74 -6.34
CA GLU A 185 -27.80 15.61 -7.38
C GLU A 185 -27.25 17.04 -7.34
N ASN A 186 -25.98 17.21 -6.96
CA ASN A 186 -25.29 18.48 -6.74
C ASN A 186 -25.85 19.34 -5.58
N GLU A 187 -26.68 18.79 -4.74
CA GLU A 187 -27.16 19.42 -3.51
C GLU A 187 -26.50 18.74 -2.30
N LYS A 188 -26.20 19.52 -1.27
CA LYS A 188 -25.60 19.01 -0.05
C LYS A 188 -26.61 18.15 0.70
N ALA A 189 -26.41 16.83 0.73
CA ALA A 189 -27.27 15.88 1.41
C ALA A 189 -26.98 15.84 2.92
N ILE A 190 -25.71 15.75 3.28
CA ILE A 190 -25.26 15.74 4.67
C ILE A 190 -23.85 16.34 4.74
N ASP A 191 -23.58 17.04 5.83
CA ASP A 191 -22.25 17.51 6.18
C ASP A 191 -21.89 17.17 7.62
N ALA A 192 -20.59 16.99 7.86
CA ALA A 192 -20.02 16.70 9.16
C ALA A 192 -18.75 17.53 9.36
N GLU A 193 -18.48 17.93 10.58
CA GLU A 193 -17.28 18.64 10.94
C GLU A 193 -16.55 17.91 12.07
N LEU A 194 -15.23 17.79 11.93
CA LEU A 194 -14.34 17.29 12.97
C LEU A 194 -13.29 18.34 13.27
N TYR A 195 -13.19 18.75 14.51
CA TYR A 195 -12.14 19.64 14.99
C TYR A 195 -11.24 18.92 15.98
N GLN A 196 -9.95 19.03 15.75
CA GLN A 196 -8.91 18.48 16.62
C GLN A 196 -7.94 19.59 17.01
N SER A 197 -7.55 19.59 18.27
CA SER A 197 -6.45 20.40 18.79
C SER A 197 -5.58 19.56 19.72
N LYS A 198 -4.49 20.12 20.21
CA LYS A 198 -3.63 19.48 21.22
C LYS A 198 -4.39 18.91 22.44
N ASN A 199 -5.51 19.52 22.82
CA ASN A 199 -6.22 19.21 24.06
C ASN A 199 -7.66 18.77 23.87
N GLN A 200 -8.25 18.94 22.69
CA GLN A 200 -9.69 18.78 22.47
C GLN A 200 -9.98 18.08 21.16
N LEU A 201 -11.00 17.25 21.16
CA LEU A 201 -11.64 16.68 20.00
C LEU A 201 -13.11 17.06 20.01
N GLY A 202 -13.60 17.61 18.89
CA GLY A 202 -15.00 18.01 18.72
C GLY A 202 -15.55 17.51 17.39
N PHE A 203 -16.82 17.12 17.41
CA PHE A 203 -17.54 16.60 16.25
C PHE A 203 -18.90 17.30 16.13
N ARG A 204 -19.35 17.56 14.91
CA ARG A 204 -20.66 18.16 14.61
C ARG A 204 -21.22 17.60 13.31
N VAL A 205 -22.52 17.32 13.29
CA VAL A 205 -23.31 17.07 12.07
C VAL A 205 -24.48 18.04 12.09
N PRO A 206 -24.40 19.18 11.40
CA PRO A 206 -25.40 20.25 11.49
C PRO A 206 -26.83 19.82 11.21
N ALA A 207 -27.02 18.83 10.34
CA ALA A 207 -28.33 18.25 10.03
C ALA A 207 -28.94 17.45 11.18
N LEU A 208 -28.13 17.00 12.15
CA LEU A 208 -28.58 16.23 13.31
C LEU A 208 -28.56 17.08 14.58
N TYR A 209 -27.50 17.84 14.79
CA TYR A 209 -27.31 18.72 15.93
C TYR A 209 -26.35 19.87 15.54
N ASP A 210 -26.76 21.11 15.76
CA ASP A 210 -26.06 22.29 15.23
C ASP A 210 -24.85 22.76 16.04
N LYS A 211 -24.59 22.16 17.24
CA LYS A 211 -23.42 22.47 18.06
C LYS A 211 -22.36 21.40 17.96
N PHE A 212 -21.10 21.78 18.19
CA PHE A 212 -20.03 20.81 18.39
C PHE A 212 -20.24 20.05 19.72
N LEU A 213 -20.27 18.74 19.64
CA LEU A 213 -20.10 17.85 20.77
C LEU A 213 -18.61 17.61 20.96
N TYR A 214 -18.04 17.98 22.09
CA TYR A 214 -16.61 17.87 22.31
C TYR A 214 -16.26 17.31 23.70
N PHE A 215 -15.03 16.85 23.83
CA PHE A 215 -14.40 16.52 25.11
C PHE A 215 -12.92 16.90 25.10
N ASN A 216 -12.33 17.07 26.29
CA ASN A 216 -10.90 17.24 26.42
C ASN A 216 -10.22 15.87 26.43
N HIS A 217 -9.02 15.76 25.86
CA HIS A 217 -8.31 14.50 25.73
C HIS A 217 -8.09 13.78 27.09
N ASP A 218 -7.90 14.53 28.17
CA ASP A 218 -7.75 14.01 29.53
C ASP A 218 -9.08 13.53 30.16
N GLN A 219 -10.22 13.78 29.52
CA GLN A 219 -11.54 13.31 29.91
C GLN A 219 -11.95 12.02 29.19
N PHE A 220 -11.10 11.47 28.33
CA PHE A 220 -11.45 10.32 27.48
C PHE A 220 -11.91 9.10 28.30
N GLY A 221 -11.15 8.70 29.32
CA GLY A 221 -11.54 7.59 30.20
C GLY A 221 -12.87 7.81 30.91
N GLU A 222 -13.18 9.06 31.29
CA GLU A 222 -14.47 9.42 31.89
C GLU A 222 -15.61 9.31 30.86
N LEU A 223 -15.39 9.79 29.64
CA LEU A 223 -16.33 9.64 28.52
C LEU A 223 -16.65 8.17 28.27
N MET A 224 -15.61 7.35 28.15
CA MET A 224 -15.76 5.92 27.88
C MET A 224 -16.52 5.20 28.98
N ARG A 225 -16.32 5.57 30.26
CA ARG A 225 -17.10 5.00 31.40
C ARG A 225 -18.57 5.47 31.45
N LYS A 226 -18.90 6.59 30.85
CA LYS A 226 -20.31 6.98 30.65
C LYS A 226 -21.01 6.08 29.64
N MET A 227 -20.26 5.59 28.62
CA MET A 227 -20.77 4.68 27.59
C MET A 227 -20.71 3.21 28.03
N ASP A 228 -19.61 2.80 28.63
CA ASP A 228 -19.40 1.48 29.23
C ASP A 228 -18.86 1.60 30.66
N PRO A 229 -19.69 1.34 31.70
CA PRO A 229 -19.27 1.42 33.10
C PRO A 229 -18.10 0.49 33.46
N TYR A 230 -17.79 -0.51 32.63
CA TYR A 230 -16.70 -1.47 32.87
C TYR A 230 -15.41 -1.10 32.10
N TYR A 231 -15.39 0.06 31.46
CA TYR A 231 -14.20 0.49 30.72
C TYR A 231 -12.97 0.61 31.62
N THR A 232 -11.88 -0.06 31.21
CA THR A 232 -10.58 -0.11 31.91
C THR A 232 -9.41 0.35 31.01
N GLY A 233 -9.73 0.91 29.84
CA GLY A 233 -8.72 1.39 28.87
C GLY A 233 -8.05 2.71 29.28
N PRO A 234 -7.38 3.39 28.35
CA PRO A 234 -6.65 4.63 28.59
C PRO A 234 -7.53 5.74 29.18
N GLU A 235 -7.01 6.46 30.17
CA GLU A 235 -7.70 7.63 30.76
C GLU A 235 -7.65 8.86 29.86
N LYS A 236 -6.63 8.94 29.00
CA LYS A 236 -6.39 10.06 28.10
C LYS A 236 -6.36 9.58 26.65
N LEU A 237 -7.00 10.32 25.76
CA LEU A 237 -6.86 10.12 24.34
C LEU A 237 -5.51 10.71 23.87
N GLU A 238 -4.60 9.86 23.53
CA GLU A 238 -3.36 10.25 22.85
C GLU A 238 -3.59 10.14 21.34
N LEU A 239 -4.02 11.25 20.73
CA LEU A 239 -3.99 11.35 19.29
C LEU A 239 -2.53 11.53 18.93
N SER A 240 -1.88 10.46 18.48
CA SER A 240 -0.57 10.60 17.86
C SER A 240 -0.76 11.56 16.69
N ASN A 241 -0.12 12.72 16.77
CA ASN A 241 0.04 13.56 15.58
C ASN A 241 0.89 12.72 14.63
N LEU A 242 0.21 12.02 13.71
CA LEU A 242 0.86 11.32 12.61
C LEU A 242 1.58 12.38 11.77
N GLU A 243 2.73 12.78 12.25
CA GLU A 243 3.61 13.62 11.49
C GLU A 243 4.24 12.73 10.41
N LEU A 244 3.59 12.64 9.24
CA LEU A 244 4.16 11.99 8.04
C LEU A 244 5.59 12.48 7.78
N ARG A 245 5.92 13.66 8.27
CA ARG A 245 7.29 14.19 8.33
C ARG A 245 8.25 13.26 9.05
N ASP A 246 7.82 12.59 10.12
CA ASP A 246 8.67 11.72 10.94
C ASP A 246 8.89 10.34 10.31
N LEU A 247 8.17 10.01 9.23
CA LEU A 247 8.46 8.85 8.40
C LEU A 247 9.67 9.08 7.49
N LYS A 248 9.98 10.32 7.14
CA LYS A 248 11.15 10.67 6.33
C LYS A 248 12.43 10.49 7.15
N LEU A 249 13.48 9.96 6.52
CA LEU A 249 14.82 9.97 7.11
C LEU A 249 15.31 11.40 7.26
N THR A 250 15.84 11.76 8.41
CA THR A 250 16.56 13.01 8.57
C THR A 250 17.86 12.98 7.77
N GLU A 251 18.43 14.13 7.46
CA GLU A 251 19.73 14.24 6.79
C GLU A 251 20.82 13.48 7.57
N GLU A 252 20.87 13.65 8.90
CA GLU A 252 21.81 12.94 9.78
C GLU A 252 21.62 11.42 9.77
N GLU A 253 20.37 10.92 9.73
CA GLU A 253 20.08 9.50 9.63
C GLU A 253 20.50 8.95 8.26
N SER A 254 20.22 9.68 7.19
CA SER A 254 20.58 9.32 5.83
C SER A 254 22.10 9.27 5.64
N GLU A 255 22.82 10.29 6.12
CA GLU A 255 24.29 10.31 6.13
C GLU A 255 24.85 9.14 6.94
N TYR A 256 24.33 8.89 8.15
CA TYR A 256 24.76 7.78 8.99
C TYR A 256 24.64 6.43 8.29
N LEU A 257 23.48 6.15 7.68
CA LEU A 257 23.24 4.87 6.99
C LEU A 257 24.14 4.75 5.76
N SER A 258 24.27 5.82 5.00
CA SER A 258 25.16 5.87 3.84
C SER A 258 26.62 5.61 4.25
N ASP A 259 27.17 6.36 5.16
CA ASP A 259 28.57 6.23 5.57
C ASP A 259 28.88 4.85 6.15
N ARG A 260 27.97 4.31 6.98
CA ARG A 260 28.18 3.03 7.63
C ARG A 260 28.20 1.87 6.64
N TYR A 261 27.17 1.79 5.79
CA TYR A 261 27.01 0.63 4.90
C TYR A 261 27.86 0.73 3.64
N THR A 262 28.06 1.95 3.12
CA THR A 262 29.02 2.20 2.04
C THR A 262 30.45 1.98 2.53
N GLY A 263 30.79 2.49 3.73
CA GLY A 263 32.10 2.27 4.32
C GLY A 263 32.43 0.79 4.47
N TYR A 264 31.46 -0.01 4.95
CA TYR A 264 31.60 -1.46 5.01
C TYR A 264 31.94 -2.09 3.65
N LEU A 265 31.22 -1.73 2.60
CA LEU A 265 31.48 -2.25 1.25
C LEU A 265 32.85 -1.82 0.71
N LEU A 266 33.21 -0.56 0.94
CA LEU A 266 34.51 -0.03 0.55
C LEU A 266 35.67 -0.77 1.25
N ASP A 267 35.51 -1.20 2.48
CA ASP A 267 36.52 -1.89 3.25
C ASP A 267 36.64 -3.38 2.87
N GLU A 268 35.51 -4.07 2.64
CA GLU A 268 35.48 -5.51 2.39
C GLU A 268 35.80 -5.87 0.93
N LEU A 269 35.40 -5.04 -0.04
CA LEU A 269 35.72 -5.26 -1.46
C LEU A 269 37.16 -4.82 -1.72
N LYS A 270 37.98 -5.71 -2.28
CA LYS A 270 39.40 -5.45 -2.55
C LYS A 270 39.59 -5.01 -3.99
N ASP A 271 40.65 -4.23 -4.26
CA ASP A 271 40.97 -3.81 -5.64
C ASP A 271 41.20 -4.99 -6.59
N GLU A 272 41.72 -6.12 -6.08
CA GLU A 272 41.95 -7.35 -6.85
C GLU A 272 40.67 -8.02 -7.37
N ASN A 273 39.52 -7.67 -6.78
CA ASN A 273 38.21 -8.17 -7.22
C ASN A 273 37.71 -7.46 -8.49
N PHE A 274 38.38 -6.38 -8.92
CA PHE A 274 37.91 -5.54 -10.01
C PHE A 274 38.86 -5.58 -11.22
N GLU A 275 38.26 -5.70 -12.41
CA GLU A 275 38.99 -5.64 -13.71
C GLU A 275 38.42 -4.48 -14.55
N LEU A 276 39.30 -3.67 -15.13
CA LEU A 276 38.96 -2.59 -16.07
C LEU A 276 39.44 -2.89 -17.47
N LYS A 277 38.54 -2.84 -18.45
CA LYS A 277 38.87 -2.84 -19.89
C LYS A 277 38.41 -1.52 -20.50
N LYS A 278 39.29 -0.90 -21.28
CA LYS A 278 39.00 0.36 -21.99
C LYS A 278 38.65 0.08 -23.45
N ASP A 279 37.96 1.04 -24.07
CA ASP A 279 37.66 1.05 -25.51
C ASP A 279 36.86 -0.18 -25.98
N VAL A 280 35.86 -0.60 -25.19
CA VAL A 280 34.94 -1.67 -25.57
C VAL A 280 33.93 -1.10 -26.59
N ASN A 281 33.86 -1.70 -27.78
CA ASN A 281 32.83 -1.34 -28.74
C ASN A 281 31.48 -1.91 -28.32
N TYR A 282 30.46 -1.07 -28.33
CA TYR A 282 29.09 -1.41 -28.00
C TYR A 282 28.17 -0.90 -29.11
N GLU A 283 27.22 -1.71 -29.54
CA GLU A 283 26.26 -1.35 -30.57
C GLU A 283 24.84 -1.58 -30.03
N PHE A 284 23.98 -0.58 -30.20
CA PHE A 284 22.59 -0.67 -29.81
C PHE A 284 21.70 0.06 -30.83
N LYS A 285 20.69 -0.63 -31.40
CA LYS A 285 19.75 -0.08 -32.41
C LYS A 285 20.44 0.69 -33.57
N GLY A 286 21.66 0.28 -33.94
CA GLY A 286 22.45 0.89 -35.01
C GLY A 286 23.35 2.06 -34.59
N GLU A 287 23.38 2.40 -33.30
CA GLU A 287 24.30 3.38 -32.72
C GLU A 287 25.54 2.67 -32.17
N GLU A 288 26.74 3.15 -32.56
CA GLU A 288 28.01 2.63 -32.05
C GLU A 288 28.57 3.53 -30.94
N MET A 289 28.96 2.92 -29.82
CA MET A 289 29.54 3.62 -28.66
C MET A 289 30.88 2.97 -28.28
N LYS A 290 31.77 3.78 -27.69
CA LYS A 290 32.97 3.28 -27.00
C LYS A 290 32.81 3.42 -25.51
N LEU A 291 32.77 2.30 -24.81
CA LEU A 291 32.53 2.21 -23.41
C LEU A 291 33.76 1.69 -22.67
N ARG A 292 33.76 1.79 -21.36
CA ARG A 292 34.68 1.10 -20.45
C ARG A 292 33.93 -0.05 -19.80
N SER A 293 34.57 -1.20 -19.67
CA SER A 293 34.00 -2.34 -18.93
C SER A 293 34.66 -2.46 -17.57
N VAL A 294 33.88 -2.42 -16.51
CA VAL A 294 34.37 -2.68 -15.15
C VAL A 294 33.66 -3.93 -14.64
N THR A 295 34.46 -4.94 -14.24
CA THR A 295 33.92 -6.21 -13.75
C THR A 295 34.30 -6.40 -12.29
N LEU A 296 33.32 -6.65 -11.42
CA LEU A 296 33.49 -7.16 -10.07
C LEU A 296 33.34 -8.69 -10.11
N SER A 297 34.29 -9.40 -9.52
CA SER A 297 34.26 -10.86 -9.38
C SER A 297 34.60 -11.26 -7.95
N LEU A 298 33.71 -12.04 -7.32
CA LEU A 298 33.90 -12.59 -5.99
C LEU A 298 33.76 -14.11 -6.05
N ASN A 299 34.69 -14.83 -5.47
CA ASN A 299 34.53 -16.28 -5.30
C ASN A 299 33.55 -16.59 -4.15
N GLU A 300 33.13 -17.86 -4.01
CA GLU A 300 32.18 -18.27 -3.00
C GLU A 300 32.53 -17.82 -1.59
N LYS A 301 33.81 -17.96 -1.20
CA LYS A 301 34.29 -17.57 0.14
C LYS A 301 34.15 -16.07 0.37
N GLU A 302 34.44 -15.28 -0.64
CA GLU A 302 34.33 -13.80 -0.57
C GLU A 302 32.86 -13.36 -0.53
N VAL A 303 31.97 -14.01 -1.31
CA VAL A 303 30.51 -13.76 -1.24
C VAL A 303 29.99 -14.06 0.15
N LYS A 304 30.30 -15.24 0.69
CA LYS A 304 29.88 -15.63 2.06
C LYS A 304 30.43 -14.69 3.13
N ALA A 305 31.67 -14.27 3.02
CA ALA A 305 32.28 -13.34 3.96
C ALA A 305 31.59 -11.97 3.92
N LEU A 306 31.35 -11.45 2.70
CA LEU A 306 30.66 -10.18 2.49
C LEU A 306 29.24 -10.19 3.06
N LEU A 307 28.44 -11.21 2.75
CA LEU A 307 27.05 -11.33 3.21
C LEU A 307 26.99 -11.52 4.75
N ASN A 308 27.81 -12.41 5.31
CA ASN A 308 27.85 -12.60 6.75
C ASN A 308 28.27 -11.35 7.52
N GLY A 309 29.29 -10.64 7.01
CA GLY A 309 29.71 -9.39 7.62
C GLY A 309 28.66 -8.30 7.53
N PHE A 310 27.93 -8.21 6.41
CA PHE A 310 26.82 -7.28 6.25
C PHE A 310 25.68 -7.58 7.24
N MET A 311 25.28 -8.87 7.38
CA MET A 311 24.31 -9.28 8.38
C MET A 311 24.77 -8.94 9.80
N ASP A 312 26.07 -9.11 10.08
CA ASP A 312 26.64 -8.71 11.37
C ASP A 312 26.55 -7.18 11.63
N GLN A 313 26.70 -6.38 10.58
CA GLN A 313 26.49 -4.93 10.70
C GLN A 313 25.02 -4.62 11.01
N LEU A 314 24.07 -5.23 10.28
CA LEU A 314 22.63 -5.04 10.51
C LEU A 314 22.21 -5.47 11.93
N ILE A 315 22.66 -6.65 12.39
CA ILE A 315 22.31 -7.20 13.72
C ILE A 315 22.82 -6.32 14.85
N LYS A 316 24.00 -5.69 14.68
CA LYS A 316 24.66 -4.89 15.72
C LYS A 316 24.36 -3.39 15.66
N ASP A 317 23.57 -2.94 14.68
CA ASP A 317 23.31 -1.52 14.48
C ASP A 317 22.08 -1.03 15.24
N ASP A 318 22.27 -0.76 16.53
CA ASP A 318 21.23 -0.19 17.40
C ASP A 318 20.64 1.13 16.87
N LYS A 319 21.42 1.96 16.15
CA LYS A 319 20.94 3.23 15.59
C LYS A 319 19.98 2.96 14.43
N LEU A 320 20.31 2.03 13.52
CA LEU A 320 19.40 1.56 12.46
C LEU A 320 18.10 1.02 13.07
N HIS A 321 18.20 0.14 14.07
CA HIS A 321 17.01 -0.44 14.72
C HIS A 321 16.11 0.66 15.29
N ASN A 322 16.68 1.64 15.99
CA ASN A 322 15.90 2.74 16.55
C ASN A 322 15.27 3.64 15.46
N ILE A 323 15.99 3.86 14.33
CA ILE A 323 15.48 4.58 13.16
C ILE A 323 14.25 3.86 12.58
N LEU A 324 14.29 2.54 12.44
CA LEU A 324 13.19 1.74 11.90
C LEU A 324 12.02 1.64 12.88
N ILE A 325 12.28 1.35 14.15
CA ILE A 325 11.26 1.22 15.20
C ILE A 325 10.46 2.52 15.37
N LYS A 326 11.15 3.68 15.37
CA LYS A 326 10.46 4.98 15.43
C LYS A 326 9.42 5.11 14.31
N ARG A 327 9.71 4.65 13.10
CA ARG A 327 8.81 4.75 11.95
C ARG A 327 7.71 3.71 11.97
N LEU A 328 8.04 2.48 12.40
CA LEU A 328 7.04 1.43 12.61
C LEU A 328 6.01 1.81 13.68
N GLU A 329 6.45 2.47 14.75
CA GLU A 329 5.54 3.02 15.77
C GLU A 329 4.55 4.02 15.17
N ILE A 330 5.03 4.98 14.37
CA ILE A 330 4.16 5.97 13.71
C ILE A 330 3.10 5.28 12.82
N VAL A 331 3.51 4.24 12.09
CA VAL A 331 2.58 3.48 11.23
C VAL A 331 1.61 2.64 12.07
N ALA A 332 2.08 2.01 13.15
CA ALA A 332 1.26 1.21 14.05
C ALA A 332 0.24 2.07 14.81
N ASP A 333 0.64 3.23 15.31
CA ASP A 333 -0.24 4.19 15.96
C ASP A 333 -1.34 4.68 15.01
N ALA A 334 -1.00 4.86 13.70
CA ALA A 334 -1.98 5.17 12.67
C ALA A 334 -3.02 4.06 12.47
N ALA A 335 -2.55 2.83 12.41
CA ALA A 335 -3.39 1.66 12.21
C ALA A 335 -4.28 1.38 13.44
N ALA A 336 -3.76 1.61 14.66
CA ALA A 336 -4.49 1.41 15.91
C ALA A 336 -5.72 2.34 16.08
N VAL A 337 -5.72 3.49 15.38
CA VAL A 337 -6.91 4.37 15.35
C VAL A 337 -8.07 3.74 14.56
N ALA A 338 -7.78 2.85 13.63
CA ALA A 338 -8.77 2.20 12.75
C ALA A 338 -9.25 0.83 13.27
N GLU A 339 -8.45 0.14 14.08
CA GLU A 339 -8.75 -1.20 14.61
C GLU A 339 -8.31 -1.29 16.07
N GLU A 340 -9.04 -2.05 16.90
CA GLU A 340 -8.62 -2.41 18.27
C GLU A 340 -7.43 -3.37 18.22
N THR A 341 -6.22 -2.83 18.01
CA THR A 341 -4.98 -3.60 18.03
C THR A 341 -4.26 -3.43 19.36
N GLU A 342 -3.45 -4.43 19.73
CA GLU A 342 -2.60 -4.33 20.92
C GLU A 342 -1.62 -3.15 20.79
N PRO A 343 -1.28 -2.45 21.89
CA PRO A 343 -0.32 -1.34 21.86
C PRO A 343 1.03 -1.79 21.28
N PHE A 344 1.64 -0.95 20.45
CA PHE A 344 2.95 -1.22 19.85
C PHE A 344 4.05 -1.27 20.92
N ASP A 345 4.64 -2.46 21.15
CA ASP A 345 5.78 -2.63 22.06
C ASP A 345 7.10 -2.50 21.28
N LYS A 346 7.76 -1.33 21.44
CA LYS A 346 9.06 -1.04 20.81
C LYS A 346 10.14 -2.04 21.14
N LYS A 347 10.14 -2.57 22.38
CA LYS A 347 11.18 -3.49 22.83
C LYS A 347 10.99 -4.85 22.21
N GLU A 348 9.76 -5.36 22.21
CA GLU A 348 9.40 -6.64 21.61
C GLU A 348 9.67 -6.61 20.10
N MET A 349 9.20 -5.57 19.40
CA MET A 349 9.45 -5.41 17.96
C MET A 349 10.94 -5.34 17.62
N LYS A 350 11.75 -4.67 18.46
CA LYS A 350 13.21 -4.62 18.27
C LYS A 350 13.84 -6.00 18.47
N GLU A 351 13.41 -6.76 19.49
CA GLU A 351 13.89 -8.11 19.75
C GLU A 351 13.52 -9.04 18.59
N GLU A 352 12.28 -9.00 18.11
CA GLU A 352 11.84 -9.78 16.95
C GLU A 352 12.61 -9.45 15.67
N MET A 353 12.83 -8.16 15.39
CA MET A 353 13.62 -7.74 14.24
C MET A 353 15.06 -8.25 14.30
N VAL A 354 15.69 -8.14 15.45
CA VAL A 354 17.07 -8.64 15.66
C VAL A 354 17.12 -10.16 15.56
N ASP A 355 16.12 -10.86 16.08
CA ASP A 355 16.08 -12.33 16.03
C ASP A 355 15.78 -12.82 14.61
N SER A 356 14.91 -12.15 13.85
CA SER A 356 14.73 -12.41 12.41
C SER A 356 16.03 -12.20 11.61
N LEU A 357 16.79 -11.15 11.89
CA LEU A 357 18.10 -10.94 11.25
C LEU A 357 19.12 -12.03 11.61
N LYS A 358 19.09 -12.57 12.84
CA LYS A 358 19.94 -13.70 13.24
C LYS A 358 19.55 -14.98 12.54
N GLU A 359 18.23 -15.27 12.46
CA GLU A 359 17.71 -16.41 11.73
C GLU A 359 18.10 -16.34 10.24
N MET A 360 17.92 -15.17 9.61
CA MET A 360 18.38 -14.97 8.23
C MET A 360 19.88 -15.19 8.05
N LYS A 361 20.69 -14.80 9.04
CA LYS A 361 22.13 -15.05 9.01
C LYS A 361 22.47 -16.55 9.19
N GLU A 362 21.73 -17.26 10.03
CA GLU A 362 21.88 -18.71 10.19
C GLU A 362 21.49 -19.41 8.88
N ASP A 363 20.36 -19.03 8.27
CA ASP A 363 19.95 -19.52 6.97
C ASP A 363 21.00 -19.33 5.87
N LEU A 364 21.77 -18.21 5.89
CA LEU A 364 22.86 -18.00 4.94
C LEU A 364 23.94 -19.09 4.97
N SER A 365 24.10 -19.81 6.09
CA SER A 365 25.05 -20.90 6.20
C SER A 365 24.68 -22.10 5.31
N ASP A 366 23.39 -22.31 5.06
CA ASP A 366 22.84 -23.41 4.26
C ASP A 366 22.98 -23.17 2.76
N PHE A 367 23.24 -21.92 2.38
CA PHE A 367 23.48 -21.56 0.99
C PHE A 367 24.95 -21.74 0.60
N SER A 368 25.17 -22.18 -0.61
CA SER A 368 26.46 -22.11 -1.28
C SER A 368 26.35 -21.28 -2.57
N PHE A 369 27.49 -20.72 -3.00
CA PHE A 369 27.60 -19.87 -4.18
C PHE A 369 28.65 -20.48 -5.13
N PRO A 370 28.33 -21.62 -5.78
CA PRO A 370 29.36 -22.46 -6.45
C PRO A 370 30.06 -21.75 -7.60
N GLU A 371 29.46 -20.72 -8.19
CA GLU A 371 30.07 -19.92 -9.26
C GLU A 371 30.53 -18.52 -8.77
N GLY A 372 30.34 -18.27 -7.44
CA GLY A 372 30.59 -16.96 -6.85
C GLY A 372 29.60 -15.91 -7.36
N PHE A 373 30.07 -14.66 -7.41
CA PHE A 373 29.32 -13.51 -7.91
C PHE A 373 30.13 -12.78 -8.98
N LYS A 374 29.51 -12.44 -10.10
CA LYS A 374 30.13 -11.66 -11.15
C LYS A 374 29.17 -10.60 -11.67
N SER A 375 29.61 -9.33 -11.64
CA SER A 375 28.87 -8.22 -12.20
C SER A 375 29.77 -7.40 -13.13
N THR A 376 29.35 -7.21 -14.37
CA THR A 376 30.06 -6.44 -15.38
C THR A 376 29.24 -5.22 -15.76
N LEU A 377 29.82 -4.04 -15.60
CA LEU A 377 29.24 -2.77 -16.02
C LEU A 377 29.93 -2.28 -17.27
N LEU A 378 29.15 -1.89 -18.28
CA LEU A 378 29.62 -1.06 -19.37
C LEU A 378 29.22 0.38 -19.06
N ILE A 379 30.22 1.23 -18.91
CA ILE A 379 30.05 2.62 -18.48
C ILE A 379 30.55 3.60 -19.53
N ASP A 380 29.87 4.72 -19.64
CA ASP A 380 30.25 5.79 -20.55
C ASP A 380 31.39 6.69 -20.00
N LYS A 381 31.64 7.81 -20.67
CA LYS A 381 32.65 8.80 -20.25
C LYS A 381 32.29 9.53 -18.94
N ASP A 382 31.00 9.64 -18.65
CA ASP A 382 30.44 10.35 -17.50
C ASP A 382 30.16 9.39 -16.34
N GLU A 383 30.68 8.15 -16.42
CA GLU A 383 30.52 7.07 -15.43
C GLU A 383 29.05 6.65 -15.19
N GLN A 384 28.21 6.81 -16.23
CA GLN A 384 26.86 6.26 -16.22
C GLN A 384 26.89 4.80 -16.70
N ILE A 385 26.04 3.95 -16.11
CA ILE A 385 25.90 2.55 -16.50
C ILE A 385 25.01 2.48 -17.73
N VAL A 386 25.61 2.11 -18.88
CA VAL A 386 24.91 1.90 -20.15
C VAL A 386 24.36 0.48 -20.24
N ASP A 387 25.13 -0.51 -19.77
CA ASP A 387 24.73 -1.91 -19.79
C ASP A 387 25.30 -2.63 -18.55
N ARG A 388 24.54 -3.54 -18.00
CA ARG A 388 24.93 -4.37 -16.85
C ARG A 388 24.62 -5.83 -17.13
N ASP A 389 25.55 -6.70 -16.77
CA ASP A 389 25.37 -8.15 -16.74
C ASP A 389 25.86 -8.70 -15.41
N THR A 390 24.94 -9.10 -14.54
CA THR A 390 25.23 -9.68 -13.23
C THR A 390 24.75 -11.12 -13.18
N LYS A 391 25.63 -12.02 -12.75
CA LYS A 391 25.38 -13.46 -12.68
C LYS A 391 25.87 -14.04 -11.37
N PHE A 392 25.08 -14.91 -10.79
CA PHE A 392 25.49 -15.76 -9.66
C PHE A 392 24.66 -17.03 -9.64
N ALA A 393 25.20 -18.05 -8.99
CA ALA A 393 24.51 -19.30 -8.74
C ALA A 393 24.35 -19.50 -7.24
N VAL A 394 23.17 -19.94 -6.83
CA VAL A 394 22.87 -20.26 -5.43
C VAL A 394 22.51 -21.73 -5.36
N ALA A 395 23.05 -22.45 -4.38
CA ALA A 395 22.67 -23.82 -4.13
C ALA A 395 22.34 -24.04 -2.65
N MET A 396 21.30 -24.83 -2.39
CA MET A 396 20.81 -25.24 -1.07
C MET A 396 20.25 -26.67 -1.18
N ASP A 397 20.57 -27.53 -0.20
CA ASP A 397 20.08 -28.92 -0.13
C ASP A 397 20.36 -29.77 -1.40
N GLY A 398 21.39 -29.42 -2.16
CA GLY A 398 21.75 -30.11 -3.40
C GLY A 398 21.04 -29.61 -4.65
N GLU A 399 20.10 -28.69 -4.54
CA GLU A 399 19.47 -28.00 -5.65
C GLU A 399 20.24 -26.71 -5.97
N GLN A 400 20.45 -26.40 -7.24
CA GLN A 400 21.13 -25.19 -7.68
C GLN A 400 20.25 -24.40 -8.64
N ALA A 401 20.17 -23.09 -8.40
CA ALA A 401 19.56 -22.13 -9.30
C ALA A 401 20.59 -21.11 -9.77
N ASN A 402 20.46 -20.71 -11.04
CA ASN A 402 21.19 -19.58 -11.61
C ASN A 402 20.31 -18.33 -11.53
N ALA A 403 20.88 -17.22 -11.11
CA ALA A 403 20.23 -15.94 -11.12
C ALA A 403 21.01 -14.96 -11.99
N THR A 404 20.30 -14.24 -12.84
CA THR A 404 20.87 -13.17 -13.67
C THR A 404 20.09 -11.89 -13.46
N PHE A 405 20.82 -10.79 -13.41
CA PHE A 405 20.27 -9.44 -13.47
C PHE A 405 20.96 -8.67 -14.56
N THR A 406 20.21 -8.21 -15.54
CA THR A 406 20.71 -7.34 -16.59
C THR A 406 19.98 -6.02 -16.57
N SER A 407 20.67 -4.93 -16.89
CA SER A 407 20.03 -3.64 -17.12
C SER A 407 20.69 -2.88 -18.25
N LYS A 408 19.91 -2.09 -18.98
CA LYS A 408 20.38 -1.18 -20.02
C LYS A 408 19.77 0.18 -19.81
N ASN A 409 20.60 1.20 -19.94
CA ASN A 409 20.19 2.59 -20.01
C ASN A 409 20.96 3.20 -21.17
N VAL A 410 20.35 3.23 -22.35
CA VAL A 410 21.04 3.53 -23.59
C VAL A 410 20.40 4.72 -24.28
N PRO A 411 21.07 5.89 -24.31
CA PRO A 411 20.64 6.97 -25.18
C PRO A 411 20.83 6.59 -26.65
N TYR A 412 19.82 6.83 -27.48
CA TYR A 412 19.89 6.57 -28.92
C TYR A 412 19.04 7.59 -29.69
N GLN A 413 19.41 7.90 -30.94
CA GLN A 413 18.74 8.93 -31.74
C GLN A 413 18.57 10.21 -30.91
N ASP A 414 19.31 11.18 -31.01
CA ASP A 414 19.46 12.48 -30.31
C ASP A 414 18.47 12.79 -29.14
N ASP A 415 17.24 12.25 -29.17
CA ASP A 415 16.12 12.55 -28.25
C ASP A 415 15.48 11.33 -27.59
N LYS A 416 16.05 10.14 -27.78
CA LYS A 416 15.53 8.87 -27.25
C LYS A 416 16.44 8.21 -26.25
N GLU A 417 15.83 7.46 -25.36
CA GLU A 417 16.49 6.67 -24.31
C GLU A 417 15.75 5.34 -24.12
N TRP A 418 16.51 4.25 -24.16
CA TRP A 418 16.01 2.91 -23.87
C TRP A 418 16.42 2.50 -22.47
N ASN A 419 15.42 2.20 -21.64
CA ASN A 419 15.61 1.65 -20.31
C ASN A 419 15.08 0.22 -20.27
N GLU A 420 15.92 -0.70 -19.83
CA GLU A 420 15.56 -2.11 -19.67
C GLU A 420 16.20 -2.65 -18.40
N TRP A 421 15.48 -3.46 -17.65
CA TRP A 421 16.07 -4.37 -16.70
C TRP A 421 15.34 -5.73 -16.74
N LYS A 422 16.09 -6.79 -16.47
CA LYS A 422 15.59 -8.15 -16.43
C LYS A 422 16.22 -8.90 -15.27
N ILE A 423 15.37 -9.54 -14.48
CA ILE A 423 15.74 -10.53 -13.47
C ILE A 423 15.28 -11.88 -13.99
N GLU A 424 16.16 -12.88 -13.98
CA GLU A 424 15.84 -14.24 -14.36
C GLU A 424 16.42 -15.22 -13.33
N VAL A 425 15.59 -16.16 -12.87
CA VAL A 425 15.98 -17.26 -12.00
C VAL A 425 15.59 -18.56 -12.67
N SER A 426 16.56 -19.46 -12.84
CA SER A 426 16.37 -20.73 -13.51
C SER A 426 17.13 -21.85 -12.79
N PRO A 427 16.63 -23.11 -12.78
CA PRO A 427 17.39 -24.23 -12.27
C PRO A 427 18.65 -24.47 -13.13
N LYS A 428 19.70 -25.04 -12.52
CA LYS A 428 20.96 -25.34 -13.25
C LYS A 428 20.82 -26.50 -14.21
N GLU A 429 20.03 -27.51 -13.86
CA GLU A 429 19.87 -28.68 -14.70
C GLU A 429 18.95 -28.37 -15.88
N GLU A 430 19.41 -28.67 -17.10
CA GLU A 430 18.58 -28.59 -18.30
C GLU A 430 17.50 -29.67 -18.21
N GLY A 431 16.27 -29.27 -17.98
CA GLY A 431 15.10 -30.14 -17.89
C GLY A 431 13.84 -29.29 -17.72
N PRO A 432 12.66 -29.91 -17.69
CA PRO A 432 11.43 -29.20 -17.37
C PRO A 432 11.50 -28.74 -15.90
N GLY A 433 12.04 -27.55 -15.68
CA GLY A 433 12.19 -26.91 -14.39
C GLY A 433 11.49 -25.56 -14.38
N ASN A 434 11.19 -25.06 -13.21
CA ASN A 434 10.49 -23.79 -13.05
C ASN A 434 11.46 -22.63 -13.30
N LYS A 435 11.18 -21.81 -14.30
CA LYS A 435 11.92 -20.58 -14.59
C LYS A 435 11.03 -19.39 -14.30
N LEU A 436 11.57 -18.40 -13.59
CA LEU A 436 10.93 -17.12 -13.37
C LEU A 436 11.73 -16.03 -14.05
N ALA A 437 11.07 -15.19 -14.84
CA ALA A 437 11.66 -13.97 -15.36
C ALA A 437 10.73 -12.79 -15.16
N LEU A 438 11.32 -11.66 -14.77
CA LEU A 438 10.65 -10.36 -14.71
C LEU A 438 11.46 -9.38 -15.55
N GLN A 439 10.85 -8.80 -16.55
CA GLN A 439 11.48 -7.85 -17.46
C GLN A 439 10.67 -6.55 -17.47
N TYR A 440 11.37 -5.45 -17.37
CA TYR A 440 10.87 -4.10 -17.59
C TYR A 440 11.56 -3.51 -18.80
N THR A 441 10.82 -2.83 -19.66
CA THR A 441 11.34 -2.01 -20.74
C THR A 441 10.61 -0.68 -20.78
N ASN A 442 11.31 0.40 -21.14
CA ASN A 442 10.72 1.71 -21.36
C ASN A 442 11.47 2.44 -22.48
N ASP A 443 10.76 2.77 -23.54
CA ASP A 443 11.26 3.60 -24.64
C ASP A 443 10.80 5.03 -24.41
N VAL A 444 11.74 5.91 -24.04
CA VAL A 444 11.49 7.29 -23.67
C VAL A 444 11.88 8.20 -24.83
N GLN A 445 11.00 9.08 -25.26
CA GLN A 445 11.31 10.15 -26.21
C GLN A 445 11.09 11.51 -25.55
N LYS A 446 12.12 12.35 -25.53
CA LYS A 446 12.13 13.70 -24.93
C LYS A 446 12.06 14.76 -26.02
N GLN A 447 11.10 15.70 -25.91
CA GLN A 447 10.97 16.84 -26.84
C GLN A 447 10.84 18.11 -26.03
N LYS A 448 11.95 18.75 -25.68
CA LYS A 448 12.00 19.93 -24.78
C LYS A 448 11.46 19.57 -23.38
N GLU A 449 10.29 20.16 -23.03
CA GLU A 449 9.60 19.91 -21.75
C GLU A 449 8.60 18.76 -21.84
N ASP A 450 8.30 18.29 -23.07
CA ASP A 450 7.37 17.18 -23.27
C ASP A 450 8.13 15.85 -23.34
N ARG A 451 7.48 14.77 -22.92
CA ARG A 451 8.03 13.42 -22.92
C ARG A 451 6.94 12.40 -23.23
N THR A 452 7.30 11.40 -24.03
CA THR A 452 6.47 10.21 -24.21
C THR A 452 7.23 8.99 -23.74
N GLU A 453 6.52 8.02 -23.17
CA GLU A 453 7.07 6.76 -22.68
C GLU A 453 6.21 5.60 -23.15
N ASP A 454 6.87 4.53 -23.63
CA ASP A 454 6.24 3.23 -23.93
C ASP A 454 6.85 2.19 -22.97
N MET A 455 6.16 1.94 -21.87
CA MET A 455 6.60 1.07 -20.79
C MET A 455 5.94 -0.30 -20.90
N GLN A 456 6.72 -1.35 -20.66
CA GLN A 456 6.24 -2.72 -20.59
C GLN A 456 6.85 -3.44 -19.39
N VAL A 457 6.02 -4.18 -18.66
CA VAL A 457 6.45 -5.10 -17.60
C VAL A 457 5.98 -6.49 -17.96
N LYS A 458 6.93 -7.39 -18.23
CA LYS A 458 6.67 -8.78 -18.59
C LYS A 458 7.08 -9.70 -17.44
N MET A 459 6.14 -10.46 -16.96
CA MET A 459 6.37 -11.57 -16.05
C MET A 459 6.24 -12.88 -16.84
N MET A 460 7.19 -13.79 -16.67
CA MET A 460 7.16 -15.10 -17.28
C MET A 460 7.43 -16.14 -16.19
N LEU A 461 6.52 -17.08 -16.08
CA LEU A 461 6.65 -18.27 -15.26
C LEU A 461 6.65 -19.49 -16.22
N GLU A 462 7.69 -20.28 -16.21
CA GLU A 462 7.76 -21.52 -16.97
C GLU A 462 7.69 -22.68 -15.98
N GLU A 463 6.63 -23.47 -16.03
CA GLU A 463 6.49 -24.71 -15.25
C GLU A 463 6.49 -25.90 -16.21
N TYR A 464 7.42 -26.87 -15.97
CA TYR A 464 7.54 -28.09 -16.78
C TYR A 464 7.74 -27.88 -18.29
N GLY A 465 8.27 -26.72 -18.70
CA GLY A 465 8.53 -26.38 -20.10
C GLY A 465 7.35 -25.71 -20.80
N GLU A 466 6.29 -25.38 -20.09
CA GLU A 466 5.16 -24.57 -20.59
C GLU A 466 5.28 -23.16 -20.00
N PRO A 467 5.62 -22.14 -20.82
CA PRO A 467 5.73 -20.77 -20.35
C PRO A 467 4.33 -20.14 -20.23
N GLU A 468 4.09 -19.46 -19.12
CA GLU A 468 2.97 -18.55 -18.91
C GLU A 468 3.49 -17.12 -18.86
N GLU A 469 2.89 -16.24 -19.64
CA GLU A 469 3.32 -14.85 -19.73
C GLU A 469 2.18 -13.90 -19.35
N LEU A 470 2.53 -12.90 -18.52
CA LEU A 470 1.69 -11.74 -18.24
C LEU A 470 2.46 -10.49 -18.66
N LEU A 471 1.87 -9.70 -19.54
CA LEU A 471 2.44 -8.48 -20.06
C LEU A 471 1.54 -7.29 -19.68
N PHE A 472 2.07 -6.41 -18.84
CA PHE A 472 1.49 -5.09 -18.59
C PHE A 472 2.11 -4.08 -19.53
N LYS A 473 1.30 -3.27 -20.21
CA LYS A 473 1.72 -2.19 -21.10
C LYS A 473 1.18 -0.87 -20.60
N MET A 474 1.98 0.19 -20.67
CA MET A 474 1.55 1.55 -20.37
C MET A 474 2.22 2.54 -21.31
N LYS A 475 1.40 3.35 -21.99
CA LYS A 475 1.86 4.51 -22.74
C LYS A 475 1.58 5.75 -21.94
N SER A 476 2.58 6.63 -21.83
CA SER A 476 2.45 7.88 -21.09
C SER A 476 2.85 9.07 -21.96
N GLU A 477 2.05 10.11 -21.93
CA GLU A 477 2.37 11.42 -22.51
C GLU A 477 2.47 12.44 -21.38
N PHE A 478 3.59 13.10 -21.27
CA PHE A 478 3.83 14.21 -20.33
C PHE A 478 3.97 15.50 -21.13
N LYS A 479 3.22 16.51 -20.75
CA LYS A 479 3.26 17.84 -21.37
C LYS A 479 3.41 18.91 -20.30
N GLY A 480 4.26 19.90 -20.58
CA GLY A 480 4.47 21.06 -19.74
C GLY A 480 5.64 20.94 -18.78
N GLY A 481 5.93 22.03 -18.08
CA GLY A 481 7.02 22.21 -17.12
C GLY A 481 6.73 23.36 -16.16
N ASP A 482 7.72 23.78 -15.36
CA ASP A 482 7.59 24.87 -14.38
C ASP A 482 6.37 24.73 -13.43
N GLY A 483 6.17 23.55 -12.90
CA GLY A 483 5.09 23.22 -11.98
C GLY A 483 3.72 22.99 -12.63
N LYS A 484 3.60 23.16 -13.97
CA LYS A 484 2.37 22.81 -14.70
C LYS A 484 2.60 21.60 -15.55
N GLN A 485 1.85 20.52 -15.27
CA GLN A 485 1.96 19.26 -15.99
C GLN A 485 0.59 18.71 -16.38
N GLU A 486 0.53 18.15 -17.57
CA GLU A 486 -0.56 17.30 -18.02
C GLU A 486 0.04 15.93 -18.34
N ILE A 487 -0.49 14.90 -17.70
CA ILE A 487 -0.01 13.53 -17.87
C ILE A 487 -1.21 12.68 -18.29
N ASN A 488 -1.08 12.02 -19.44
CA ASN A 488 -2.03 11.02 -19.90
C ASN A 488 -1.35 9.65 -19.93
N ARG A 489 -1.95 8.63 -19.32
CA ARG A 489 -1.46 7.25 -19.31
C ARG A 489 -2.56 6.31 -19.77
N GLU A 490 -2.26 5.50 -20.76
CA GLU A 490 -3.10 4.40 -21.22
C GLU A 490 -2.41 3.10 -20.81
N PHE A 491 -3.14 2.19 -20.18
CA PHE A 491 -2.58 0.91 -19.73
C PHE A 491 -3.49 -0.27 -20.03
N GLY A 492 -2.91 -1.47 -20.04
CA GLY A 492 -3.64 -2.72 -20.20
C GLY A 492 -2.76 -3.94 -19.97
N PHE A 493 -3.41 -5.09 -19.90
CA PHE A 493 -2.75 -6.39 -19.71
C PHE A 493 -2.95 -7.28 -20.93
N GLU A 494 -1.94 -8.09 -21.24
CA GLU A 494 -1.99 -9.16 -22.23
C GLU A 494 -1.45 -10.45 -21.61
N SER A 495 -2.09 -11.58 -21.87
CA SER A 495 -1.62 -12.90 -21.43
C SER A 495 -2.01 -13.97 -22.43
N ASP A 496 -1.15 -14.96 -22.60
CA ASP A 496 -1.43 -16.19 -23.34
C ASP A 496 -1.88 -17.33 -22.41
N SER A 497 -1.82 -17.11 -21.07
CA SER A 497 -2.21 -18.11 -20.07
C SER A 497 -3.73 -18.15 -19.88
N PRO A 498 -4.35 -19.34 -19.98
CA PRO A 498 -5.78 -19.49 -19.69
C PRO A 498 -6.16 -19.12 -18.25
N GLU A 499 -5.20 -19.22 -17.29
CA GLU A 499 -5.43 -18.88 -15.88
C GLU A 499 -5.42 -17.36 -15.63
N LEU A 500 -4.82 -16.59 -16.54
CA LEU A 500 -4.65 -15.14 -16.44
C LEU A 500 -5.48 -14.38 -17.49
N VAL A 501 -6.29 -15.09 -18.29
CA VAL A 501 -7.08 -14.49 -19.37
C VAL A 501 -8.03 -13.41 -18.87
N ASP A 502 -8.57 -13.57 -17.66
CA ASP A 502 -9.49 -12.59 -17.05
C ASP A 502 -8.81 -11.23 -16.81
N LEU A 503 -7.48 -11.20 -16.66
CA LEU A 503 -6.73 -9.94 -16.53
C LEU A 503 -6.60 -9.19 -17.86
N THR A 504 -6.70 -9.88 -19.01
CA THR A 504 -6.54 -9.25 -20.32
C THR A 504 -7.71 -8.33 -20.70
N GLY A 505 -8.85 -8.49 -20.03
CA GLY A 505 -9.99 -7.59 -20.14
C GLY A 505 -9.78 -6.22 -19.48
N PHE A 506 -8.75 -6.07 -18.61
CA PHE A 506 -8.49 -4.80 -17.93
C PHE A 506 -7.72 -3.84 -18.83
N LYS A 507 -8.33 -2.68 -19.10
CA LYS A 507 -7.72 -1.53 -19.76
C LYS A 507 -8.05 -0.29 -18.97
N GLY A 508 -7.24 0.75 -19.09
CA GLY A 508 -7.58 1.99 -18.41
C GLY A 508 -6.81 3.19 -18.92
N GLU A 509 -7.30 4.34 -18.50
CA GLU A 509 -6.69 5.62 -18.77
C GLU A 509 -6.59 6.42 -17.47
N ILE A 510 -5.45 7.06 -17.24
CA ILE A 510 -5.23 7.99 -16.13
C ILE A 510 -4.87 9.35 -16.73
N LYS A 511 -5.74 10.33 -16.53
CA LYS A 511 -5.47 11.74 -16.86
C LYS A 511 -5.17 12.51 -15.60
N GLN A 512 -4.05 13.20 -15.57
CA GLN A 512 -3.65 14.06 -14.46
C GLN A 512 -3.30 15.44 -14.99
N VAL A 513 -3.85 16.47 -14.37
CA VAL A 513 -3.49 17.87 -14.62
C VAL A 513 -3.07 18.46 -13.28
N SER A 514 -1.82 18.90 -13.21
CA SER A 514 -1.22 19.48 -11.99
C SER A 514 -0.77 20.90 -12.24
N ASP A 515 -1.05 21.83 -11.31
CA ASP A 515 -0.52 23.19 -11.28
C ASP A 515 0.03 23.48 -9.87
N VAL A 516 1.35 23.36 -9.72
CA VAL A 516 2.05 23.62 -8.46
C VAL A 516 2.82 24.92 -8.55
N ASN A 517 2.57 25.85 -7.66
CA ASN A 517 3.23 27.14 -7.65
C ASN A 517 3.81 27.48 -6.27
N LEU A 518 5.08 27.19 -6.08
CA LEU A 518 5.79 27.42 -4.81
C LEU A 518 5.84 28.90 -4.41
N LYS A 519 5.82 29.84 -5.39
CA LYS A 519 5.88 31.29 -5.10
C LYS A 519 4.52 31.86 -4.71
N LYS A 520 3.43 31.32 -5.26
CA LYS A 520 2.05 31.70 -4.93
C LYS A 520 1.45 30.81 -3.85
N GLU A 521 2.24 29.83 -3.38
CA GLU A 521 1.91 28.94 -2.28
C GLU A 521 0.60 28.17 -2.50
N TYR A 522 0.41 27.58 -3.70
CA TYR A 522 -0.71 26.70 -4.00
C TYR A 522 -0.30 25.48 -4.83
N SER A 523 -1.09 24.41 -4.71
CA SER A 523 -1.09 23.22 -5.58
C SER A 523 -2.54 22.90 -5.95
N GLU A 524 -2.78 22.61 -7.21
CA GLU A 524 -4.08 22.15 -7.72
C GLU A 524 -3.83 20.92 -8.60
N ASP A 525 -4.51 19.80 -8.28
CA ASP A 525 -4.41 18.54 -9.01
C ASP A 525 -5.80 18.04 -9.39
N LYS A 526 -5.94 17.58 -10.62
CA LYS A 526 -7.13 16.90 -11.14
C LYS A 526 -6.70 15.58 -11.72
N ILE A 527 -7.26 14.51 -11.20
CA ILE A 527 -6.97 13.15 -11.63
C ILE A 527 -8.27 12.49 -12.04
N THR A 528 -8.32 11.97 -13.26
CA THR A 528 -9.40 11.10 -13.73
C THR A 528 -8.82 9.74 -14.02
N VAL A 529 -9.37 8.71 -13.42
CA VAL A 529 -9.03 7.30 -13.68
C VAL A 529 -10.25 6.65 -14.33
N MET A 530 -10.06 6.08 -15.50
CA MET A 530 -11.05 5.25 -16.20
C MET A 530 -10.51 3.84 -16.27
N ILE A 531 -11.33 2.85 -15.91
CA ILE A 531 -10.99 1.43 -15.97
C ILE A 531 -12.13 0.74 -16.72
N ASP A 532 -11.78 0.08 -17.82
CA ASP A 532 -12.68 -0.77 -18.57
C ASP A 532 -12.31 -2.23 -18.31
N ILE A 533 -13.32 -3.02 -17.96
CA ILE A 533 -13.23 -4.47 -17.79
C ILE A 533 -14.04 -5.06 -18.93
N ASP A 534 -13.33 -5.57 -19.93
CA ASP A 534 -13.90 -6.13 -21.15
C ASP A 534 -14.25 -7.61 -20.90
N ASP A 535 -15.37 -7.85 -20.23
CA ASP A 535 -15.94 -9.18 -20.05
C ASP A 535 -16.82 -9.53 -21.27
N GLU A 536 -16.69 -10.74 -21.81
CA GLU A 536 -17.44 -11.17 -23.01
C GLU A 536 -18.97 -11.06 -22.83
N TYR A 537 -19.45 -11.18 -21.60
CA TYR A 537 -20.87 -11.23 -21.28
C TYR A 537 -21.37 -9.95 -20.63
N ASP A 538 -20.50 -9.22 -19.94
CA ASP A 538 -20.92 -8.12 -19.09
C ASP A 538 -19.82 -7.07 -18.90
N PRO A 539 -19.48 -6.28 -19.92
CA PRO A 539 -18.46 -5.27 -19.82
C PRO A 539 -18.83 -4.19 -18.79
N VAL A 540 -17.84 -3.81 -17.98
CA VAL A 540 -17.96 -2.81 -16.92
C VAL A 540 -16.97 -1.68 -17.15
N SER A 541 -17.45 -0.43 -17.06
CA SER A 541 -16.58 0.75 -17.05
C SER A 541 -16.71 1.52 -15.74
N LEU A 542 -15.58 1.81 -15.11
CA LEU A 542 -15.45 2.57 -13.88
C LEU A 542 -14.80 3.92 -14.17
N THR A 543 -15.35 5.00 -13.65
CA THR A 543 -14.73 6.32 -13.69
C THR A 543 -14.59 6.87 -12.27
N PHE A 544 -13.40 7.36 -11.95
CA PHE A 544 -13.10 8.00 -10.67
C PHE A 544 -12.43 9.34 -10.93
N ASN A 545 -12.97 10.40 -10.33
CA ASN A 545 -12.42 11.76 -10.42
C ASN A 545 -12.00 12.22 -9.04
N LEU A 546 -10.79 12.75 -8.96
CA LEU A 546 -10.21 13.37 -7.79
C LEU A 546 -9.77 14.78 -8.14
N GLU A 547 -10.31 15.78 -7.48
CA GLU A 547 -9.83 17.16 -7.56
C GLU A 547 -9.31 17.58 -6.20
N THR A 548 -8.09 18.09 -6.16
CA THR A 548 -7.50 18.63 -4.93
C THR A 548 -6.99 20.05 -5.17
N LYS A 549 -7.15 20.90 -4.17
CA LYS A 549 -6.59 22.22 -4.16
C LYS A 549 -6.06 22.57 -2.78
N THR A 550 -4.77 22.72 -2.66
CA THR A 550 -4.11 23.10 -1.41
C THR A 550 -3.53 24.50 -1.52
N THR A 551 -3.73 25.30 -0.49
CA THR A 551 -3.19 26.67 -0.40
C THR A 551 -2.57 26.86 0.97
N LEU A 552 -1.33 27.33 1.03
CA LEU A 552 -0.72 27.76 2.28
C LEU A 552 -1.34 29.10 2.73
N LYS A 553 -1.48 29.28 4.04
CA LYS A 553 -2.13 30.43 4.64
C LYS A 553 -1.27 30.99 5.77
N ASP A 554 -1.21 32.30 5.90
CA ASP A 554 -0.57 32.94 7.06
C ASP A 554 -1.33 32.70 8.35
N LYS A 555 -2.66 32.58 8.27
CA LYS A 555 -3.55 32.38 9.41
C LYS A 555 -4.80 31.60 8.99
N LEU A 556 -5.21 30.69 9.84
CA LEU A 556 -6.47 29.96 9.74
C LEU A 556 -7.39 30.34 10.89
N LYS A 557 -8.69 30.16 10.68
CA LYS A 557 -9.71 30.30 11.71
C LYS A 557 -10.24 28.92 12.06
N PHE A 558 -10.17 28.57 13.31
CA PHE A 558 -10.66 27.31 13.84
C PHE A 558 -11.92 27.53 14.69
N PRO A 559 -12.77 26.52 14.86
CA PRO A 559 -13.89 26.54 15.80
C PRO A 559 -13.42 26.86 17.22
N ASP A 560 -14.23 27.63 17.94
CA ASP A 560 -14.02 27.89 19.37
C ASP A 560 -14.96 26.99 20.18
N LEU A 561 -14.41 25.89 20.71
CA LEU A 561 -15.16 24.92 21.49
C LEU A 561 -15.46 25.40 22.94
N THR A 562 -14.98 26.58 23.33
CA THR A 562 -15.27 27.14 24.68
C THR A 562 -16.55 27.97 24.71
N ALA A 563 -17.20 28.21 23.57
CA ALA A 563 -18.41 29.02 23.47
C ALA A 563 -19.67 28.15 23.63
N ASP A 564 -20.37 28.25 24.74
CA ASP A 564 -21.60 27.49 25.05
C ASP A 564 -22.71 27.60 24.00
N SER A 565 -22.69 28.67 23.19
CA SER A 565 -23.66 28.87 22.11
C SER A 565 -23.44 27.96 20.91
N THR A 566 -22.20 27.47 20.70
CA THR A 566 -21.79 26.71 19.52
C THR A 566 -21.19 25.34 19.82
N SER A 567 -21.03 25.02 21.10
CA SER A 567 -20.40 23.77 21.55
C SER A 567 -20.89 23.30 22.89
N MET A 568 -20.74 22.01 23.18
CA MET A 568 -21.10 21.38 24.46
C MET A 568 -20.06 20.31 24.82
N ASN A 569 -19.57 20.34 26.04
CA ASN A 569 -18.72 19.29 26.59
C ASN A 569 -19.58 18.09 27.00
N VAL A 570 -19.47 16.96 26.29
CA VAL A 570 -20.28 15.77 26.53
C VAL A 570 -19.95 15.06 27.86
N VAL A 571 -18.78 15.32 28.42
CA VAL A 571 -18.39 14.76 29.71
C VAL A 571 -18.99 15.56 30.88
N GLU A 572 -19.11 16.87 30.72
CA GLU A 572 -19.63 17.77 31.73
C GLU A 572 -21.16 17.93 31.66
N ALA A 573 -21.77 17.51 30.54
CA ALA A 573 -23.21 17.57 30.33
C ALA A 573 -23.97 16.66 31.32
N SER A 574 -25.13 17.16 31.79
CA SER A 574 -26.05 16.38 32.61
C SER A 574 -26.76 15.28 31.82
N GLU A 575 -27.33 14.28 32.53
CA GLU A 575 -28.11 13.22 31.90
C GLU A 575 -29.31 13.76 31.10
N ASP A 576 -29.98 14.79 31.61
CA ASP A 576 -31.12 15.42 30.94
C ASP A 576 -30.70 16.15 29.65
N GLU A 577 -29.54 16.83 29.65
CA GLU A 577 -28.99 17.46 28.44
C GLU A 577 -28.59 16.43 27.40
N LEU A 578 -27.93 15.33 27.80
CA LEU A 578 -27.58 14.24 26.90
C LEU A 578 -28.82 13.55 26.32
N ALA A 579 -29.87 13.34 27.11
CA ALA A 579 -31.13 12.77 26.65
C ALA A 579 -31.78 13.68 25.57
N THR A 580 -31.78 15.00 25.79
CA THR A 580 -32.32 15.97 24.82
C THR A 580 -31.53 15.93 23.49
N ILE A 581 -30.21 15.87 23.57
CA ILE A 581 -29.36 15.76 22.37
C ILE A 581 -29.65 14.47 21.62
N MET A 582 -29.76 13.34 22.30
CA MET A 582 -30.07 12.05 21.69
C MET A 582 -31.45 12.05 21.02
N GLU A 583 -32.43 12.75 21.58
CA GLU A 583 -33.74 12.93 20.95
C GLU A 583 -33.63 13.77 19.66
N GLU A 584 -32.93 14.91 19.71
CA GLU A 584 -32.70 15.77 18.54
C GLU A 584 -31.96 15.00 17.42
N ILE A 585 -30.89 14.27 17.75
CA ILE A 585 -30.14 13.43 16.80
C ILE A 585 -31.04 12.36 16.21
N SER A 586 -31.84 11.68 17.01
CA SER A 586 -32.75 10.62 16.56
C SER A 586 -33.81 11.16 15.60
N MET A 587 -34.38 12.35 15.89
CA MET A 587 -35.29 13.02 14.95
C MET A 587 -34.59 13.40 13.64
N GLY A 588 -33.40 13.97 13.71
CA GLY A 588 -32.63 14.33 12.51
C GLY A 588 -32.29 13.12 11.64
N ILE A 589 -31.92 11.99 12.24
CA ILE A 589 -31.69 10.72 11.51
C ILE A 589 -32.97 10.27 10.81
N PHE A 590 -34.11 10.34 11.50
CA PHE A 590 -35.41 9.97 10.94
C PHE A 590 -35.80 10.88 9.76
N GLU A 591 -35.63 12.19 9.91
CA GLU A 591 -35.94 13.16 8.86
C GLU A 591 -35.07 12.94 7.62
N LEU A 592 -33.75 12.80 7.81
CA LEU A 592 -32.82 12.50 6.71
C LEU A 592 -33.15 11.15 6.03
N GLY A 593 -33.42 10.10 6.83
CA GLY A 593 -33.76 8.79 6.32
C GLY A 593 -35.04 8.80 5.48
N THR A 594 -36.04 9.59 5.90
CA THR A 594 -37.30 9.77 5.15
C THR A 594 -37.07 10.60 3.88
N GLN A 595 -36.30 11.68 3.97
CA GLN A 595 -36.00 12.56 2.83
C GLN A 595 -35.32 11.82 1.66
N TYR A 596 -34.43 10.87 1.98
CA TYR A 596 -33.71 10.07 0.97
C TYR A 596 -34.31 8.69 0.72
N GLY A 597 -35.53 8.41 1.24
CA GLY A 597 -36.25 7.15 1.00
C GLY A 597 -35.61 5.92 1.67
N LEU A 598 -34.66 6.11 2.59
CA LEU A 598 -34.00 5.04 3.34
C LEU A 598 -34.90 4.48 4.46
N ILE A 599 -35.83 5.29 4.95
CA ILE A 599 -36.85 4.92 5.92
C ILE A 599 -38.19 5.13 5.22
N PRO A 600 -39.03 4.07 5.08
CA PRO A 600 -40.35 4.25 4.48
C PRO A 600 -41.18 5.21 5.32
N GLU A 601 -41.93 6.12 4.67
CA GLU A 601 -42.96 6.89 5.35
C GLU A 601 -43.92 5.92 6.03
N GLN A 602 -43.75 5.72 7.32
CA GLN A 602 -44.77 5.03 8.11
C GLN A 602 -45.90 6.03 8.30
N ASP A 603 -47.05 5.74 7.67
CA ASP A 603 -48.32 6.33 8.11
C ASP A 603 -48.51 6.03 9.58
N TYR A 604 -48.09 6.94 10.44
CA TYR A 604 -48.44 6.91 11.83
C TYR A 604 -49.95 7.20 11.93
N TYR A 605 -50.76 6.16 11.74
CA TYR A 605 -52.11 6.15 12.30
C TYR A 605 -51.90 6.13 13.83
N TYR A 606 -52.10 7.29 14.43
CA TYR A 606 -52.44 7.36 15.87
C TYR A 606 -53.74 6.59 16.02
N GLU A 607 -53.69 5.32 16.38
CA GLU A 607 -54.81 4.65 17.02
C GLU A 607 -54.95 5.22 18.45
N ASP A 608 -55.49 6.43 18.57
CA ASP A 608 -56.23 6.86 19.75
C ASP A 608 -57.47 5.97 19.76
N ASP A 609 -57.45 4.96 20.60
CA ASP A 609 -58.60 4.29 21.21
C ASP A 609 -58.28 2.83 21.56
N MET A 610 -57.49 2.62 22.59
CA MET A 610 -57.60 1.41 23.38
C MET A 610 -58.31 1.75 24.71
N TYR A 611 -59.61 1.92 24.62
CA TYR A 611 -60.47 1.78 25.78
C TYR A 611 -60.36 0.34 26.29
N TYR A 612 -59.78 0.19 27.45
CA TYR A 612 -59.94 -1.03 28.24
C TYR A 612 -61.38 -1.06 28.78
N GLU A 613 -62.30 -1.74 28.11
CA GLU A 613 -63.49 -2.25 28.77
C GLU A 613 -63.09 -3.43 29.65
N THR A 614 -63.11 -3.18 30.93
CA THR A 614 -63.14 -4.23 31.95
C THR A 614 -64.56 -4.78 31.99
N ASP A 615 -64.79 -5.91 31.32
CA ASP A 615 -66.02 -6.66 31.56
C ASP A 615 -65.76 -7.78 32.56
N ASP A 616 -66.27 -7.49 33.76
CA ASP A 616 -66.33 -8.36 34.90
C ASP A 616 -67.56 -9.23 34.76
N THR A 617 -67.43 -10.51 34.40
CA THR A 617 -68.44 -11.53 34.68
C THR A 617 -67.82 -12.88 35.02
N SER A 618 -67.82 -13.14 36.27
CA SER A 618 -67.76 -14.45 36.91
C SER A 618 -68.71 -15.47 36.31
N GLY A 619 -68.22 -16.71 36.17
CA GLY A 619 -69.05 -17.87 35.84
C GLY A 619 -68.31 -19.17 36.01
N TYR A 620 -68.45 -19.72 37.23
CA TYR A 620 -68.13 -21.13 37.54
C TYR A 620 -68.82 -22.07 36.57
N ASP A 621 -68.22 -23.17 36.17
CA ASP A 621 -68.75 -24.49 36.44
C ASP A 621 -67.74 -25.63 36.20
N TYR A 622 -67.80 -26.55 37.12
CA TYR A 622 -67.22 -27.86 37.27
C TYR A 622 -67.74 -28.86 36.24
N PHE A 623 -67.00 -29.88 35.99
CA PHE A 623 -67.22 -31.31 35.76
C PHE A 623 -66.53 -31.89 34.54
N ASP A 624 -65.80 -32.86 34.81
CA ASP A 624 -65.29 -34.20 34.70
C ASP A 624 -63.98 -34.33 33.97
#